data_7e8443164188e0b2932ff63bc8b53053
#
_entry.id   7e8443164188e0b2932ff63bc8b53053
#
_cell.length_a   1.000
_cell.length_b   1.000
_cell.length_c   1.000
_cell.angle_alpha   90.00
_cell.angle_beta   90.00
_cell.angle_gamma   90.00
#
_symmetry.space_group_name_H-M   'P 1'
#
loop_
_entity.id
_entity.type
_entity.pdbx_description
1 polymer ?
#
loop_
_entity_poly.entity_id
_entity_poly.type
_entity_poly.pdbx_seq_one_letter_code
_entity_poly.pdbx_strand_id
1 'polypeptide(L)'
;MTLHSQALATPRGSFRVALDGDPGAPALVLSNSLGTTLEMWEPQVPALSQRYRVIRYDTRGHGGSPVTPGPYTFDDLGQDVLALLDALGVQKAAFCGISMGGHTGLWLGVHASDRLNGLAVCNSAARIGSAQAWAERAAMVRQAGPEGMRALADSAPGRWFTPDFVQRHGSVVQRAQEWIASIAPEGYAACCEALGASDLRGELARIATPTLLLAGESDPVTTVADAQAMQAGIAGAELAVVPASHLSNLEAPQAFEAAVLDFLARHAAA
;
A
#
# COMPACT_ATOMS: atom_id res chain seq x y z
N MET A 1 14.85 -16.46 2.00
CA MET A 1 15.77 -15.34 2.35
C MET A 1 15.37 -14.83 3.72
N THR A 2 16.35 -14.55 4.59
CA THR A 2 16.04 -13.92 5.87
C THR A 2 15.76 -12.43 5.63
N LEU A 3 14.60 -11.94 6.05
CA LEU A 3 14.26 -10.52 5.95
C LEU A 3 15.23 -9.71 6.82
N HIS A 4 16.03 -8.86 6.20
CA HIS A 4 16.88 -7.90 6.92
C HIS A 4 16.16 -6.54 6.91
N SER A 5 15.43 -6.26 7.99
CA SER A 5 14.87 -4.93 8.21
C SER A 5 15.74 -4.13 9.17
N GLN A 6 15.75 -2.80 9.01
CA GLN A 6 16.51 -1.87 9.84
C GLN A 6 15.65 -0.65 10.20
N ALA A 7 16.05 0.07 11.22
CA ALA A 7 15.47 1.36 11.56
C ALA A 7 16.16 2.45 10.73
N LEU A 8 15.36 3.25 10.00
CA LEU A 8 15.80 4.41 9.25
C LEU A 8 15.31 5.68 9.94
N ALA A 9 16.25 6.46 10.46
CA ALA A 9 15.94 7.73 11.09
C ALA A 9 15.58 8.79 10.03
N THR A 10 14.49 9.49 10.24
CA THR A 10 14.03 10.62 9.44
C THR A 10 13.60 11.77 10.34
N PRO A 11 13.42 13.00 9.84
CA PRO A 11 12.85 14.09 10.64
C PRO A 11 11.42 13.81 11.16
N ARG A 12 10.74 12.81 10.58
CA ARG A 12 9.36 12.44 10.92
C ARG A 12 9.26 11.22 11.85
N GLY A 13 10.39 10.67 12.26
CA GLY A 13 10.49 9.51 13.14
C GLY A 13 11.43 8.44 12.59
N SER A 14 11.58 7.36 13.35
CA SER A 14 12.38 6.20 12.95
C SER A 14 11.46 5.14 12.35
N PHE A 15 11.58 4.89 11.04
CA PHE A 15 10.76 3.92 10.32
C PHE A 15 11.48 2.59 10.18
N ARG A 16 10.73 1.50 10.28
CA ARG A 16 11.24 0.18 9.91
C ARG A 16 11.20 0.03 8.39
N VAL A 17 12.37 -0.25 7.81
CA VAL A 17 12.54 -0.42 6.36
C VAL A 17 13.28 -1.71 6.04
N ALA A 18 13.05 -2.26 4.86
CA ALA A 18 13.86 -3.30 4.25
C ALA A 18 14.29 -2.86 2.85
N LEU A 19 15.57 -3.07 2.53
CA LEU A 19 16.17 -2.67 1.26
C LEU A 19 16.66 -3.94 0.56
N ASP A 20 16.20 -4.16 -0.66
CA ASP A 20 16.54 -5.33 -1.45
C ASP A 20 17.03 -4.89 -2.85
N GLY A 21 17.86 -5.70 -3.50
CA GLY A 21 18.41 -5.41 -4.83
C GLY A 21 19.67 -4.56 -4.80
N ASP A 22 20.14 -4.16 -5.99
CA ASP A 22 21.34 -3.34 -6.15
C ASP A 22 21.06 -1.89 -5.69
N PRO A 23 21.86 -1.34 -4.75
CA PRO A 23 21.73 0.06 -4.33
C PRO A 23 21.84 1.08 -5.46
N GLY A 24 22.52 0.76 -6.56
CA GLY A 24 22.69 1.60 -7.74
C GLY A 24 21.54 1.49 -8.76
N ALA A 25 20.63 0.51 -8.59
CA ALA A 25 19.49 0.35 -9.47
C ALA A 25 18.42 1.42 -9.24
N PRO A 26 17.49 1.65 -10.21
CA PRO A 26 16.35 2.55 -10.03
C PRO A 26 15.54 2.17 -8.79
N ALA A 27 15.16 3.18 -8.00
CA ALA A 27 14.43 2.95 -6.75
C ALA A 27 12.95 2.64 -7.01
N LEU A 28 12.42 1.66 -6.27
CA LEU A 28 11.02 1.28 -6.23
C LEU A 28 10.54 1.21 -4.78
N VAL A 29 9.59 2.06 -4.42
CA VAL A 29 8.95 2.04 -3.10
C VAL A 29 7.72 1.13 -3.14
N LEU A 30 7.59 0.25 -2.14
CA LEU A 30 6.41 -0.60 -1.95
C LEU A 30 5.65 -0.19 -0.69
N SER A 31 4.39 0.18 -0.84
CA SER A 31 3.54 0.73 0.23
C SER A 31 2.35 -0.17 0.55
N ASN A 32 2.15 -0.43 1.84
CA ASN A 32 1.32 -1.49 2.38
C ASN A 32 -0.17 -1.17 2.40
N SER A 33 -1.00 -2.20 2.40
CA SER A 33 -2.41 -2.12 2.78
C SER A 33 -2.58 -1.82 4.28
N LEU A 34 -3.71 -1.22 4.68
CA LEU A 34 -4.07 -1.03 6.08
C LEU A 34 -4.10 -2.38 6.83
N GLY A 35 -3.44 -2.44 7.97
CA GLY A 35 -3.36 -3.63 8.79
C GLY A 35 -2.32 -4.66 8.35
N THR A 36 -1.44 -4.30 7.42
CA THR A 36 -0.33 -5.15 6.99
C THR A 36 1.03 -4.52 7.28
N THR A 37 2.09 -5.29 7.16
CA THR A 37 3.48 -4.87 7.36
C THR A 37 4.29 -5.09 6.08
N LEU A 38 5.52 -4.62 6.04
CA LEU A 38 6.41 -4.73 4.87
C LEU A 38 6.63 -6.18 4.39
N GLU A 39 6.32 -7.17 5.21
CA GLU A 39 6.34 -8.59 4.88
C GLU A 39 5.32 -9.01 3.81
N MET A 40 4.24 -8.23 3.64
CA MET A 40 3.25 -8.52 2.60
C MET A 40 3.85 -8.54 1.19
N TRP A 41 5.02 -7.91 1.01
CA TRP A 41 5.72 -7.81 -0.26
C TRP A 41 6.79 -8.88 -0.48
N GLU A 42 7.00 -9.79 0.48
CA GLU A 42 8.03 -10.84 0.37
C GLU A 42 7.93 -11.68 -0.91
N PRO A 43 6.73 -12.04 -1.41
CA PRO A 43 6.64 -12.79 -2.66
C PRO A 43 7.20 -12.03 -3.87
N GLN A 44 7.07 -10.69 -3.90
CA GLN A 44 7.48 -9.87 -5.04
C GLN A 44 8.98 -9.51 -5.04
N VAL A 45 9.64 -9.59 -3.87
CA VAL A 45 11.05 -9.20 -3.73
C VAL A 45 11.97 -9.92 -4.71
N PRO A 46 11.89 -11.26 -4.88
CA PRO A 46 12.81 -11.96 -5.79
C PRO A 46 12.75 -11.49 -7.24
N ALA A 47 11.57 -11.11 -7.73
CA ALA A 47 11.40 -10.64 -9.10
C ALA A 47 11.79 -9.15 -9.25
N LEU A 48 11.33 -8.31 -8.32
CA LEU A 48 11.56 -6.87 -8.38
C LEU A 48 13.02 -6.49 -8.11
N SER A 49 13.68 -7.15 -7.16
CA SER A 49 15.06 -6.84 -6.77
C SER A 49 16.12 -7.20 -7.84
N GLN A 50 15.74 -7.92 -8.89
CA GLN A 50 16.61 -8.15 -10.03
C GLN A 50 16.87 -6.90 -10.88
N ARG A 51 15.97 -5.92 -10.80
CA ARG A 51 15.99 -4.72 -11.66
C ARG A 51 15.93 -3.41 -10.89
N TYR A 52 15.42 -3.45 -9.64
CA TYR A 52 15.15 -2.27 -8.83
C TYR A 52 15.82 -2.36 -7.46
N ARG A 53 16.22 -1.20 -6.93
CA ARG A 53 16.45 -1.03 -5.49
C ARG A 53 15.08 -0.96 -4.83
N VAL A 54 14.61 -2.07 -4.28
CA VAL A 54 13.29 -2.19 -3.65
C VAL A 54 13.36 -1.65 -2.23
N ILE A 55 12.51 -0.68 -1.93
CA ILE A 55 12.37 -0.02 -0.63
C ILE A 55 11.00 -0.41 -0.08
N ARG A 56 10.99 -1.28 0.94
CA ARG A 56 9.78 -1.66 1.69
C ARG A 56 9.81 -0.98 3.04
N TYR A 57 8.69 -0.53 3.54
CA TYR A 57 8.61 0.13 4.85
C TYR A 57 7.30 -0.22 5.55
N ASP A 58 7.31 -0.21 6.88
CA ASP A 58 6.08 -0.21 7.65
C ASP A 58 5.50 1.21 7.65
N THR A 59 4.25 1.34 7.27
CA THR A 59 3.53 2.61 7.32
C THR A 59 3.44 3.10 8.76
N ARG A 60 3.44 4.42 8.98
CA ARG A 60 3.15 5.02 10.30
C ARG A 60 1.98 4.32 10.98
N GLY A 61 2.12 4.00 12.27
CA GLY A 61 1.12 3.27 13.03
C GLY A 61 1.15 1.75 12.87
N HIS A 62 2.06 1.20 12.02
CA HIS A 62 2.16 -0.22 11.73
C HIS A 62 3.56 -0.78 12.03
N GLY A 63 3.60 -2.06 12.34
CA GLY A 63 4.84 -2.83 12.52
C GLY A 63 5.86 -2.14 13.44
N GLY A 64 7.07 -1.95 12.95
CA GLY A 64 8.16 -1.30 13.68
C GLY A 64 8.30 0.21 13.44
N SER A 65 7.33 0.84 12.74
CA SER A 65 7.33 2.27 12.47
C SER A 65 6.62 3.07 13.56
N PRO A 66 6.79 4.43 13.60
CA PRO A 66 6.27 5.24 14.70
C PRO A 66 4.75 5.10 14.88
N VAL A 67 4.32 4.93 16.11
CA VAL A 67 2.93 5.05 16.54
C VAL A 67 2.77 6.36 17.29
N THR A 68 2.13 7.33 16.66
CA THR A 68 1.84 8.64 17.26
C THR A 68 0.34 8.79 17.47
N PRO A 69 -0.11 9.67 18.37
CA PRO A 69 -1.55 9.97 18.47
C PRO A 69 -2.12 10.44 17.13
N GLY A 70 -3.35 9.98 16.81
CA GLY A 70 -4.09 10.42 15.63
C GLY A 70 -4.80 11.77 15.81
N PRO A 71 -5.59 12.22 14.84
CA PRO A 71 -5.80 11.55 13.55
C PRO A 71 -4.58 11.67 12.63
N TYR A 72 -4.32 10.66 11.77
CA TYR A 72 -3.40 10.83 10.65
C TYR A 72 -4.13 11.38 9.43
N THR A 73 -3.35 11.89 8.49
CA THR A 73 -3.81 12.35 7.18
C THR A 73 -3.01 11.71 6.06
N PHE A 74 -3.50 11.74 4.82
CA PHE A 74 -2.68 11.30 3.68
C PHE A 74 -1.53 12.27 3.38
N ASP A 75 -1.61 13.52 3.86
CA ASP A 75 -0.44 14.41 3.88
C ASP A 75 0.66 13.83 4.78
N ASP A 76 0.33 13.37 5.98
CA ASP A 76 1.30 12.72 6.86
C ASP A 76 1.93 11.49 6.21
N LEU A 77 1.11 10.59 5.63
CA LEU A 77 1.59 9.36 5.02
C LEU A 77 2.45 9.62 3.78
N GLY A 78 2.08 10.59 2.94
CA GLY A 78 2.85 11.00 1.78
C GLY A 78 4.17 11.67 2.16
N GLN A 79 4.15 12.58 3.12
CA GLN A 79 5.35 13.24 3.65
C GLN A 79 6.31 12.24 4.32
N ASP A 80 5.80 11.17 4.93
CA ASP A 80 6.64 10.10 5.46
C ASP A 80 7.41 9.39 4.34
N VAL A 81 6.75 9.10 3.21
CA VAL A 81 7.43 8.53 2.03
C VAL A 81 8.51 9.47 1.51
N LEU A 82 8.22 10.75 1.39
CA LEU A 82 9.20 11.75 0.95
C LEU A 82 10.41 11.81 1.90
N ALA A 83 10.17 11.78 3.21
CA ALA A 83 11.23 11.76 4.22
C ALA A 83 12.08 10.48 4.15
N LEU A 84 11.49 9.33 3.84
CA LEU A 84 12.23 8.07 3.60
C LEU A 84 13.12 8.18 2.37
N LEU A 85 12.59 8.72 1.26
CA LEU A 85 13.37 8.95 0.03
C LEU A 85 14.56 9.87 0.29
N ASP A 86 14.33 10.98 1.01
CA ASP A 86 15.38 11.94 1.34
C ASP A 86 16.46 11.33 2.23
N ALA A 87 16.07 10.57 3.26
CA ALA A 87 17.00 9.85 4.15
C ALA A 87 17.83 8.77 3.42
N LEU A 88 17.31 8.22 2.33
CA LEU A 88 17.98 7.23 1.48
C LEU A 88 18.76 7.86 0.31
N GLY A 89 18.75 9.20 0.17
CA GLY A 89 19.38 9.93 -0.92
C GLY A 89 18.71 9.70 -2.29
N VAL A 90 17.43 9.31 -2.30
CA VAL A 90 16.66 9.00 -3.51
C VAL A 90 15.90 10.24 -3.98
N GLN A 91 16.28 10.77 -5.15
CA GLN A 91 15.63 11.97 -5.71
C GLN A 91 14.29 11.64 -6.34
N LYS A 92 14.22 10.54 -7.10
CA LYS A 92 13.00 10.02 -7.72
C LYS A 92 12.91 8.51 -7.57
N ALA A 93 11.70 8.00 -7.43
CA ALA A 93 11.44 6.57 -7.37
C ALA A 93 10.19 6.21 -8.17
N ALA A 94 10.10 4.96 -8.62
CA ALA A 94 8.82 4.35 -8.88
C ALA A 94 8.11 4.05 -7.55
N PHE A 95 6.81 4.08 -7.57
CA PHE A 95 5.99 3.78 -6.40
C PHE A 95 4.92 2.74 -6.74
N CYS A 96 4.79 1.70 -5.92
CA CYS A 96 3.74 0.70 -6.03
C CYS A 96 3.08 0.53 -4.66
N GLY A 97 1.78 0.73 -4.60
CA GLY A 97 1.03 0.62 -3.34
C GLY A 97 -0.28 -0.12 -3.49
N ILE A 98 -0.66 -0.87 -2.45
CA ILE A 98 -1.95 -1.57 -2.38
C ILE A 98 -2.87 -0.88 -1.39
N SER A 99 -4.15 -0.67 -1.78
CA SER A 99 -5.20 -0.16 -0.90
C SER A 99 -4.83 1.20 -0.30
N MET A 100 -4.66 1.32 1.01
CA MET A 100 -4.16 2.53 1.66
C MET A 100 -2.82 2.98 1.07
N GLY A 101 -1.91 2.06 0.77
CA GLY A 101 -0.65 2.36 0.09
C GLY A 101 -0.85 2.89 -1.34
N GLY A 102 -1.83 2.35 -2.07
CA GLY A 102 -2.22 2.87 -3.39
C GLY A 102 -2.80 4.30 -3.29
N HIS A 103 -3.61 4.57 -2.29
CA HIS A 103 -4.12 5.92 -2.02
C HIS A 103 -3.01 6.90 -1.62
N THR A 104 -2.00 6.44 -0.84
CA THR A 104 -0.76 7.22 -0.59
C THR A 104 -0.05 7.54 -1.90
N GLY A 105 0.01 6.58 -2.84
CA GLY A 105 0.55 6.81 -4.18
C GLY A 105 -0.23 7.85 -4.98
N LEU A 106 -1.56 7.86 -4.91
CA LEU A 106 -2.38 8.92 -5.53
C LEU A 106 -2.05 10.28 -4.93
N TRP A 107 -1.94 10.37 -3.59
CA TRP A 107 -1.53 11.62 -2.93
C TRP A 107 -0.16 12.10 -3.43
N LEU A 108 0.82 11.20 -3.54
CA LEU A 108 2.14 11.53 -4.09
C LEU A 108 2.05 12.01 -5.55
N GLY A 109 1.25 11.35 -6.38
CA GLY A 109 1.03 11.74 -7.77
C GLY A 109 0.42 13.14 -7.90
N VAL A 110 -0.45 13.54 -6.96
CA VAL A 110 -1.09 14.87 -6.92
C VAL A 110 -0.16 15.95 -6.38
N HIS A 111 0.62 15.65 -5.32
CA HIS A 111 1.33 16.67 -4.53
C HIS A 111 2.85 16.64 -4.67
N ALA A 112 3.42 15.56 -5.21
CA ALA A 112 4.87 15.35 -5.32
C ALA A 112 5.26 14.56 -6.59
N SER A 113 4.61 14.86 -7.72
CA SER A 113 4.83 14.16 -8.99
C SER A 113 6.28 14.27 -9.50
N ASP A 114 7.00 15.31 -9.12
CA ASP A 114 8.42 15.51 -9.41
C ASP A 114 9.33 14.50 -8.70
N ARG A 115 8.84 13.81 -7.66
CA ARG A 115 9.54 12.75 -6.92
C ARG A 115 9.23 11.34 -7.47
N LEU A 116 8.39 11.22 -8.50
CA LEU A 116 7.96 9.96 -9.09
C LEU A 116 8.39 9.86 -10.55
N ASN A 117 8.83 8.65 -10.95
CA ASN A 117 9.05 8.29 -12.35
C ASN A 117 8.04 7.25 -12.88
N GLY A 118 7.25 6.64 -12.00
CA GLY A 118 6.14 5.73 -12.32
C GLY A 118 5.30 5.46 -11.08
N LEU A 119 4.01 5.27 -11.27
CA LEU A 119 3.04 5.07 -10.18
C LEU A 119 2.16 3.85 -10.47
N ALA A 120 2.24 2.81 -9.65
CA ALA A 120 1.33 1.67 -9.68
C ALA A 120 0.38 1.74 -8.46
N VAL A 121 -0.88 2.00 -8.73
CA VAL A 121 -1.97 2.07 -7.74
C VAL A 121 -2.77 0.77 -7.84
N CYS A 122 -2.57 -0.12 -6.85
CA CYS A 122 -3.09 -1.47 -6.89
C CYS A 122 -4.21 -1.63 -5.85
N ASN A 123 -5.32 -2.26 -6.24
CA ASN A 123 -6.45 -2.55 -5.33
C ASN A 123 -6.78 -1.35 -4.44
N SER A 124 -7.00 -0.20 -5.05
CA SER A 124 -7.22 1.08 -4.37
C SER A 124 -8.30 1.91 -5.07
N ALA A 125 -8.65 3.04 -4.49
CA ALA A 125 -9.62 3.98 -5.03
C ALA A 125 -9.26 5.41 -4.64
N ALA A 126 -9.71 6.41 -5.42
CA ALA A 126 -9.54 7.82 -5.08
C ALA A 126 -10.35 8.24 -3.83
N ARG A 127 -11.30 7.42 -3.41
CA ARG A 127 -11.97 7.44 -2.11
C ARG A 127 -12.27 6.01 -1.71
N ILE A 128 -11.77 5.56 -0.57
CA ILE A 128 -11.96 4.19 -0.07
C ILE A 128 -13.02 4.20 1.03
N GLY A 129 -14.17 3.57 0.78
CA GLY A 129 -15.26 3.47 1.75
C GLY A 129 -15.92 4.81 2.08
N SER A 130 -16.51 4.91 3.26
CA SER A 130 -17.18 6.13 3.74
C SER A 130 -16.55 6.66 5.02
N ALA A 131 -16.62 7.98 5.24
CA ALA A 131 -16.13 8.65 6.45
C ALA A 131 -16.75 8.03 7.72
N GLN A 132 -18.05 7.74 7.69
CA GLN A 132 -18.75 7.17 8.83
C GLN A 132 -18.24 5.76 9.16
N ALA A 133 -18.11 4.87 8.17
CA ALA A 133 -17.64 3.50 8.40
C ALA A 133 -16.20 3.47 8.94
N TRP A 134 -15.35 4.37 8.48
CA TRP A 134 -13.99 4.49 8.99
C TRP A 134 -13.94 5.07 10.41
N ALA A 135 -14.78 6.06 10.73
CA ALA A 135 -14.90 6.61 12.08
C ALA A 135 -15.40 5.56 13.08
N GLU A 136 -16.42 4.78 12.71
CA GLU A 136 -16.95 3.69 13.53
C GLU A 136 -15.89 2.62 13.79
N ARG A 137 -15.11 2.25 12.75
CA ARG A 137 -14.01 1.29 12.89
C ARG A 137 -12.90 1.81 13.79
N ALA A 138 -12.49 3.08 13.64
CA ALA A 138 -11.49 3.70 14.50
C ALA A 138 -11.94 3.71 15.97
N ALA A 139 -13.20 4.10 16.23
CA ALA A 139 -13.76 4.12 17.57
C ALA A 139 -13.82 2.71 18.19
N MET A 140 -14.27 1.72 17.42
CA MET A 140 -14.34 0.32 17.86
C MET A 140 -12.96 -0.21 18.25
N VAL A 141 -11.95 0.03 17.41
CA VAL A 141 -10.57 -0.44 17.67
C VAL A 141 -9.98 0.25 18.91
N ARG A 142 -10.17 1.56 19.08
CA ARG A 142 -9.69 2.27 20.27
C ARG A 142 -10.36 1.76 21.55
N GLN A 143 -11.68 1.49 21.49
CA GLN A 143 -12.44 0.99 22.63
C GLN A 143 -12.06 -0.44 23.01
N ALA A 144 -11.92 -1.33 22.03
CA ALA A 144 -11.65 -2.76 22.25
C ALA A 144 -10.16 -3.08 22.36
N GLY A 145 -9.27 -2.17 21.92
CA GLY A 145 -7.83 -2.36 21.98
C GLY A 145 -7.36 -3.59 21.21
N PRO A 146 -6.44 -4.40 21.78
CA PRO A 146 -5.92 -5.60 21.11
C PRO A 146 -6.99 -6.64 20.75
N GLU A 147 -8.10 -6.69 21.48
CA GLU A 147 -9.22 -7.60 21.16
C GLU A 147 -9.95 -7.16 19.90
N GLY A 148 -10.10 -5.84 19.71
CA GLY A 148 -10.63 -5.28 18.47
C GLY A 148 -9.76 -5.63 17.26
N MET A 149 -8.43 -5.60 17.41
CA MET A 149 -7.51 -6.00 16.34
C MET A 149 -7.63 -7.49 16.03
N ARG A 150 -7.80 -8.36 17.03
CA ARG A 150 -8.06 -9.79 16.80
C ARG A 150 -9.37 -10.04 16.06
N ALA A 151 -10.44 -9.36 16.46
CA ALA A 151 -11.74 -9.47 15.77
C ALA A 151 -11.66 -8.99 14.30
N LEU A 152 -10.87 -7.94 14.02
CA LEU A 152 -10.57 -7.52 12.65
C LEU A 152 -9.77 -8.58 11.88
N ALA A 153 -8.79 -9.21 12.51
CA ALA A 153 -7.99 -10.28 11.92
C ALA A 153 -8.88 -11.48 11.54
N ASP A 154 -9.79 -11.89 12.40
CA ASP A 154 -10.71 -13.00 12.14
C ASP A 154 -11.64 -12.72 10.94
N SER A 155 -12.05 -11.48 10.76
CA SER A 155 -12.92 -11.06 9.66
C SER A 155 -12.20 -10.66 8.37
N ALA A 156 -10.88 -10.48 8.40
CA ALA A 156 -10.10 -9.99 7.26
C ALA A 156 -10.09 -10.94 6.05
N PRO A 157 -9.99 -12.27 6.20
CA PRO A 157 -9.85 -13.18 5.04
C PRO A 157 -10.96 -13.02 4.01
N GLY A 158 -12.22 -12.86 4.43
CA GLY A 158 -13.36 -12.68 3.52
C GLY A 158 -13.39 -11.34 2.76
N ARG A 159 -12.56 -10.38 3.16
CA ARG A 159 -12.38 -9.10 2.44
C ARG A 159 -11.10 -9.08 1.60
N TRP A 160 -10.10 -9.88 1.97
CA TRP A 160 -8.77 -9.81 1.37
C TRP A 160 -8.53 -10.87 0.31
N PHE A 161 -9.22 -12.01 0.39
CA PHE A 161 -9.00 -13.16 -0.47
C PHE A 161 -10.32 -13.76 -0.96
N THR A 162 -10.27 -14.45 -2.09
CA THR A 162 -11.40 -15.24 -2.56
C THR A 162 -11.62 -16.46 -1.65
N PRO A 163 -12.86 -17.01 -1.56
CA PRO A 163 -13.14 -18.20 -0.76
C PRO A 163 -12.27 -19.41 -1.16
N ASP A 164 -11.98 -19.58 -2.45
CA ASP A 164 -11.14 -20.65 -2.95
C ASP A 164 -9.69 -20.52 -2.45
N PHE A 165 -9.15 -19.29 -2.47
CA PHE A 165 -7.80 -19.04 -1.93
C PHE A 165 -7.74 -19.30 -0.43
N VAL A 166 -8.73 -18.87 0.33
CA VAL A 166 -8.80 -19.10 1.79
C VAL A 166 -8.74 -20.61 2.10
N GLN A 167 -9.44 -21.42 1.32
CA GLN A 167 -9.44 -22.87 1.52
C GLN A 167 -8.10 -23.55 1.18
N ARG A 168 -7.41 -23.06 0.15
CA ARG A 168 -6.19 -23.71 -0.37
C ARG A 168 -4.89 -23.18 0.24
N HIS A 169 -4.88 -21.95 0.74
CA HIS A 169 -3.67 -21.24 1.17
C HIS A 169 -3.72 -20.79 2.63
N GLY A 170 -4.16 -21.69 3.53
CA GLY A 170 -4.38 -21.39 4.95
C GLY A 170 -3.20 -20.73 5.65
N SER A 171 -1.95 -21.10 5.32
CA SER A 171 -0.76 -20.49 5.92
C SER A 171 -0.56 -19.02 5.53
N VAL A 172 -0.88 -18.65 4.28
CA VAL A 172 -0.81 -17.27 3.82
C VAL A 172 -1.91 -16.44 4.49
N VAL A 173 -3.11 -17.00 4.58
CA VAL A 173 -4.26 -16.39 5.25
C VAL A 173 -3.97 -16.15 6.73
N GLN A 174 -3.47 -17.17 7.43
CA GLN A 174 -3.10 -17.06 8.84
C GLN A 174 -2.04 -15.97 9.05
N ARG A 175 -1.01 -15.94 8.21
CA ARG A 175 0.03 -14.90 8.31
C ARG A 175 -0.53 -13.50 8.10
N ALA A 176 -1.47 -13.32 7.17
CA ALA A 176 -2.14 -12.05 6.96
C ALA A 176 -3.01 -11.64 8.18
N GLN A 177 -3.65 -12.59 8.84
CA GLN A 177 -4.35 -12.35 10.10
C GLN A 177 -3.40 -11.97 11.25
N GLU A 178 -2.23 -12.61 11.32
CA GLU A 178 -1.20 -12.29 12.31
C GLU A 178 -0.68 -10.86 12.14
N TRP A 179 -0.49 -10.36 10.91
CA TRP A 179 -0.12 -8.96 10.69
C TRP A 179 -1.13 -8.01 11.32
N ILE A 180 -2.41 -8.12 10.94
CA ILE A 180 -3.43 -7.19 11.44
C ILE A 180 -3.59 -7.29 12.96
N ALA A 181 -3.53 -8.50 13.54
CA ALA A 181 -3.60 -8.71 14.98
C ALA A 181 -2.44 -8.07 15.74
N SER A 182 -1.28 -7.90 15.09
CA SER A 182 -0.07 -7.31 15.67
C SER A 182 -0.02 -5.78 15.62
N ILE A 183 -0.89 -5.13 14.83
CA ILE A 183 -0.86 -3.67 14.68
C ILE A 183 -1.33 -2.99 15.96
N ALA A 184 -0.65 -1.91 16.34
CA ALA A 184 -1.06 -1.07 17.46
C ALA A 184 -2.46 -0.47 17.21
N PRO A 185 -3.42 -0.67 18.13
CA PRO A 185 -4.80 -0.18 17.94
C PRO A 185 -4.89 1.31 17.61
N GLU A 186 -4.11 2.16 18.27
CA GLU A 186 -4.07 3.59 17.98
C GLU A 186 -3.57 3.88 16.55
N GLY A 187 -2.49 3.22 16.12
CA GLY A 187 -1.95 3.40 14.77
C GLY A 187 -2.95 2.98 13.69
N TYR A 188 -3.63 1.84 13.89
CA TYR A 188 -4.69 1.38 12.99
C TYR A 188 -5.87 2.37 12.93
N ALA A 189 -6.33 2.82 14.12
CA ALA A 189 -7.44 3.77 14.21
C ALA A 189 -7.11 5.11 13.54
N ALA A 190 -5.90 5.64 13.77
CA ALA A 190 -5.44 6.89 13.15
C ALA A 190 -5.36 6.78 11.60
N CYS A 191 -4.98 5.61 11.07
CA CYS A 191 -5.03 5.35 9.63
C CYS A 191 -6.47 5.23 9.09
N CYS A 192 -7.41 4.67 9.88
CA CYS A 192 -8.84 4.68 9.53
C CYS A 192 -9.37 6.12 9.41
N GLU A 193 -8.96 7.01 10.30
CA GLU A 193 -9.34 8.43 10.25
C GLU A 193 -8.77 9.11 9.00
N ALA A 194 -7.52 8.82 8.62
CA ALA A 194 -6.94 9.29 7.35
C ALA A 194 -7.79 8.85 6.14
N LEU A 195 -8.17 7.58 6.08
CA LEU A 195 -9.04 7.04 5.02
C LEU A 195 -10.42 7.70 5.01
N GLY A 196 -10.99 7.93 6.18
CA GLY A 196 -12.30 8.57 6.31
C GLY A 196 -12.32 10.03 5.87
N ALA A 197 -11.22 10.75 6.05
CA ALA A 197 -11.09 12.16 5.73
C ALA A 197 -10.67 12.42 4.27
N SER A 198 -10.16 11.42 3.54
CA SER A 198 -9.56 11.64 2.22
C SER A 198 -10.53 11.37 1.08
N ASP A 199 -10.53 12.29 0.11
CA ASP A 199 -11.23 12.17 -1.17
C ASP A 199 -10.43 12.88 -2.28
N LEU A 200 -9.72 12.12 -3.09
CA LEU A 200 -8.87 12.61 -4.18
C LEU A 200 -9.58 12.61 -5.55
N ARG A 201 -10.87 12.28 -5.63
CA ARG A 201 -11.59 12.19 -6.91
C ARG A 201 -11.55 13.48 -7.72
N GLY A 202 -11.60 14.62 -7.06
CA GLY A 202 -11.52 15.95 -7.71
C GLY A 202 -10.10 16.35 -8.15
N GLU A 203 -9.07 15.60 -7.76
CA GLU A 203 -7.67 15.96 -7.97
C GLU A 203 -6.93 15.05 -8.96
N LEU A 204 -7.54 13.96 -9.40
CA LEU A 204 -6.92 12.95 -10.27
C LEU A 204 -6.30 13.53 -11.54
N ALA A 205 -6.92 14.54 -12.13
CA ALA A 205 -6.42 15.21 -13.35
C ALA A 205 -5.06 15.94 -13.16
N ARG A 206 -4.62 16.13 -11.91
CA ARG A 206 -3.32 16.72 -11.58
C ARG A 206 -2.17 15.70 -11.64
N ILE A 207 -2.49 14.40 -11.70
CA ILE A 207 -1.48 13.34 -11.77
C ILE A 207 -0.94 13.28 -13.20
N ALA A 208 0.31 13.73 -13.37
CA ALA A 208 1.01 13.70 -14.65
C ALA A 208 2.01 12.53 -14.76
N THR A 209 2.31 11.87 -13.65
CA THR A 209 3.18 10.68 -13.61
C THR A 209 2.53 9.53 -14.37
N PRO A 210 3.27 8.78 -15.22
CA PRO A 210 2.77 7.55 -15.82
C PRO A 210 2.17 6.64 -14.74
N THR A 211 0.92 6.22 -14.93
CA THR A 211 0.15 5.54 -13.88
C THR A 211 -0.44 4.22 -14.38
N LEU A 212 -0.16 3.15 -13.64
CA LEU A 212 -0.85 1.86 -13.73
C LEU A 212 -1.89 1.80 -12.62
N LEU A 213 -3.12 1.47 -12.99
CA LEU A 213 -4.19 1.07 -12.08
C LEU A 213 -4.34 -0.44 -12.18
N LEU A 214 -4.16 -1.16 -11.06
CA LEU A 214 -4.31 -2.61 -11.01
C LEU A 214 -5.44 -2.97 -10.07
N ALA A 215 -6.42 -3.72 -10.57
CA ALA A 215 -7.58 -4.16 -9.79
C ALA A 215 -7.65 -5.69 -9.70
N GLY A 216 -8.08 -6.20 -8.56
CA GLY A 216 -8.49 -7.59 -8.42
C GLY A 216 -9.92 -7.76 -8.96
N GLU A 217 -10.15 -8.77 -9.80
CA GLU A 217 -11.45 -9.05 -10.41
C GLU A 217 -12.55 -9.27 -9.36
N SER A 218 -12.18 -9.89 -8.24
CA SER A 218 -13.08 -10.26 -7.14
C SER A 218 -12.93 -9.37 -5.90
N ASP A 219 -12.32 -8.18 -6.02
CA ASP A 219 -12.09 -7.29 -4.89
C ASP A 219 -13.40 -6.62 -4.43
N PRO A 220 -13.90 -6.92 -3.20
CA PRO A 220 -15.12 -6.31 -2.69
C PRO A 220 -14.88 -4.96 -2.01
N VAL A 221 -13.61 -4.57 -1.81
CA VAL A 221 -13.22 -3.36 -1.05
C VAL A 221 -13.00 -2.19 -1.99
N THR A 222 -12.23 -2.42 -3.06
CA THR A 222 -11.92 -1.45 -4.10
C THR A 222 -12.08 -2.14 -5.46
N THR A 223 -13.22 -1.89 -6.08
CA THR A 223 -13.70 -2.66 -7.21
C THR A 223 -12.99 -2.29 -8.53
N VAL A 224 -13.16 -3.12 -9.56
CA VAL A 224 -12.74 -2.79 -10.92
C VAL A 224 -13.39 -1.47 -11.39
N ALA A 225 -14.63 -1.18 -10.98
CA ALA A 225 -15.30 0.08 -11.30
C ALA A 225 -14.61 1.30 -10.67
N ASP A 226 -14.06 1.16 -9.45
CA ASP A 226 -13.26 2.23 -8.83
C ASP A 226 -11.98 2.49 -9.63
N ALA A 227 -11.30 1.43 -10.09
CA ALA A 227 -10.12 1.56 -10.95
C ALA A 227 -10.46 2.21 -12.29
N GLN A 228 -11.58 1.83 -12.93
CA GLN A 228 -12.07 2.47 -14.16
C GLN A 228 -12.41 3.95 -13.96
N ALA A 229 -12.99 4.31 -12.82
CA ALA A 229 -13.28 5.71 -12.48
C ALA A 229 -11.98 6.53 -12.32
N MET A 230 -10.93 5.95 -11.69
CA MET A 230 -9.62 6.59 -11.63
C MET A 230 -8.97 6.68 -13.00
N GLN A 231 -9.07 5.67 -13.85
CA GLN A 231 -8.57 5.69 -15.23
C GLN A 231 -9.19 6.82 -16.05
N ALA A 232 -10.46 7.04 -15.91
CA ALA A 232 -11.15 8.15 -16.57
C ALA A 232 -10.68 9.53 -16.07
N GLY A 233 -10.17 9.61 -14.82
CA GLY A 233 -9.71 10.85 -14.19
C GLY A 233 -8.22 11.16 -14.38
N ILE A 234 -7.39 10.17 -14.70
CA ILE A 234 -5.93 10.31 -14.85
C ILE A 234 -5.55 10.15 -16.31
N ALA A 235 -5.01 11.21 -16.90
CA ALA A 235 -4.64 11.18 -18.32
C ALA A 235 -3.57 10.11 -18.61
N GLY A 236 -3.84 9.25 -19.59
CA GLY A 236 -2.89 8.20 -20.00
C GLY A 236 -2.72 7.04 -19.02
N ALA A 237 -3.57 6.93 -17.98
CA ALA A 237 -3.49 5.81 -17.06
C ALA A 237 -3.85 4.48 -17.74
N GLU A 238 -3.04 3.47 -17.45
CA GLU A 238 -3.25 2.09 -17.88
C GLU A 238 -4.08 1.33 -16.84
N LEU A 239 -4.89 0.37 -17.27
CA LEU A 239 -5.67 -0.49 -16.39
C LEU A 239 -5.29 -1.95 -16.62
N ALA A 240 -4.96 -2.66 -15.55
CA ALA A 240 -4.81 -4.11 -15.50
C ALA A 240 -5.80 -4.72 -14.51
N VAL A 241 -6.40 -5.85 -14.87
CA VAL A 241 -7.26 -6.64 -13.98
C VAL A 241 -6.63 -8.01 -13.79
N VAL A 242 -6.51 -8.46 -12.54
CA VAL A 242 -5.92 -9.76 -12.20
C VAL A 242 -6.95 -10.66 -11.49
N PRO A 243 -6.85 -12.00 -11.64
CA PRO A 243 -7.81 -12.95 -11.07
C PRO A 243 -7.57 -13.12 -9.55
N ALA A 244 -7.89 -12.12 -8.77
CA ALA A 244 -7.66 -12.06 -7.33
C ALA A 244 -8.69 -11.17 -6.64
N SER A 245 -8.69 -11.22 -5.30
CA SER A 245 -9.39 -10.27 -4.45
C SER A 245 -8.47 -9.10 -4.04
N HIS A 246 -8.62 -8.56 -2.83
CA HIS A 246 -8.02 -7.30 -2.37
C HIS A 246 -6.50 -7.34 -2.19
N LEU A 247 -5.92 -8.42 -1.67
CA LEU A 247 -4.47 -8.59 -1.58
C LEU A 247 -3.95 -9.38 -2.79
N SER A 248 -4.13 -8.81 -3.97
CA SER A 248 -3.83 -9.46 -5.25
C SER A 248 -2.37 -9.86 -5.43
N ASN A 249 -1.44 -9.17 -4.77
CA ASN A 249 -0.02 -9.52 -4.74
C ASN A 249 0.26 -10.84 -4.01
N LEU A 250 -0.61 -11.24 -3.07
CA LEU A 250 -0.51 -12.51 -2.35
C LEU A 250 -1.32 -13.61 -3.04
N GLU A 251 -2.49 -13.27 -3.58
CA GLU A 251 -3.42 -14.22 -4.16
C GLU A 251 -3.04 -14.64 -5.59
N ALA A 252 -2.57 -13.70 -6.40
CA ALA A 252 -2.14 -13.93 -7.78
C ALA A 252 -0.76 -13.31 -8.06
N PRO A 253 0.30 -13.72 -7.32
CA PRO A 253 1.59 -13.04 -7.34
C PRO A 253 2.20 -12.95 -8.74
N GLN A 254 2.10 -13.98 -9.58
CA GLN A 254 2.66 -13.97 -10.92
C GLN A 254 1.96 -12.98 -11.85
N ALA A 255 0.62 -12.90 -11.79
CA ALA A 255 -0.15 -11.96 -12.60
C ALA A 255 0.09 -10.52 -12.14
N PHE A 256 0.16 -10.29 -10.83
CA PHE A 256 0.50 -9.00 -10.23
C PHE A 256 1.90 -8.54 -10.66
N GLU A 257 2.91 -9.39 -10.49
CA GLU A 257 4.30 -9.10 -10.85
C GLU A 257 4.45 -8.80 -12.34
N ALA A 258 3.82 -9.60 -13.20
CA ALA A 258 3.88 -9.40 -14.64
C ALA A 258 3.34 -8.01 -15.04
N ALA A 259 2.18 -7.61 -14.51
CA ALA A 259 1.58 -6.32 -14.81
C ALA A 259 2.45 -5.15 -14.31
N VAL A 260 2.94 -5.24 -13.06
CA VAL A 260 3.77 -4.19 -12.46
C VAL A 260 5.13 -4.08 -13.17
N LEU A 261 5.81 -5.20 -13.42
CA LEU A 261 7.13 -5.21 -14.08
C LEU A 261 7.06 -4.72 -15.53
N ASP A 262 6.02 -5.11 -16.28
CA ASP A 262 5.82 -4.63 -17.65
C ASP A 262 5.62 -3.11 -17.70
N PHE A 263 4.77 -2.59 -16.82
CA PHE A 263 4.56 -1.14 -16.68
C PHE A 263 5.85 -0.41 -16.28
N LEU A 264 6.55 -0.87 -15.24
CA LEU A 264 7.76 -0.22 -14.74
C LEU A 264 8.89 -0.25 -15.78
N ALA A 265 9.01 -1.31 -16.57
CA ALA A 265 10.01 -1.41 -17.63
C ALA A 265 9.82 -0.36 -18.74
N ARG A 266 8.57 0.07 -18.99
CA ARG A 266 8.26 1.10 -19.99
C ARG A 266 8.41 2.52 -19.47
N HIS A 267 8.20 2.75 -18.16
CA HIS A 267 8.04 4.10 -17.62
C HIS A 267 9.03 4.46 -16.50
N ALA A 268 9.61 3.49 -15.80
CA ALA A 268 10.48 3.70 -14.65
C ALA A 268 11.91 3.16 -14.83
N ALA A 269 12.32 2.87 -16.05
CA ALA A 269 13.71 2.65 -16.37
C ALA A 269 14.49 3.98 -16.21
N ALA A 270 15.71 3.90 -15.66
CA ALA A 270 16.57 5.02 -15.29
C ALA A 270 16.81 6.01 -16.44
#